data_8c2ac8dab49cf16d6b20cdb3a778e210
#
_entry.id   8c2ac8dab49cf16d6b20cdb3a778e210
#
_cell.length_a   1.000
_cell.length_b   1.000
_cell.length_c   1.000
_cell.angle_alpha   90.00
_cell.angle_beta   90.00
_cell.angle_gamma   90.00
#
_symmetry.space_group_name_H-M   'P 1'
#
loop_
_entity.id
_entity.type
_entity.pdbx_description
1 polymer ?
#
loop_
_entity_poly.entity_id
_entity_poly.type
_entity_poly.pdbx_seq_one_letter_code
_entity_poly.pdbx_strand_id
1 'polypeptide(L)'
;PLNPASIPRWPTSGGIYEPLYIYNPVQTEWVPWLATDYTWQDNNKKLLFTIRSGVQWSDGKPFTAHDVAYTFNLKKKYPALDTRNSWGFLESVDAVSDTKVEVSFNRVYVPGFGAIAEQIIIPKHIWIELDDPLKFSNPNPVGTGPFTEVLRFNSQVWELGKNSNYWQPGKPHIEKLIFPTHSNNEQTTLSLLSGKLDWAGAFIPAIERIFVDKDPEHHHYWFRDTGYSTFLHTNNKNPDLSNVNVRKAISYAIDRELSLIHI
;
A
#
# COMPACT_ATOMS: atom_id res chain seq x y z
N PRO A 1 -12.60 -8.88 -0.96
CA PRO A 1 -12.07 -9.01 -2.31
C PRO A 1 -10.57 -8.70 -2.32
N LEU A 2 -9.86 -9.39 -3.22
CA LEU A 2 -8.42 -9.16 -3.45
C LEU A 2 -8.19 -8.15 -4.60
N ASN A 3 -9.19 -7.33 -4.89
CA ASN A 3 -9.11 -6.29 -5.90
C ASN A 3 -8.22 -5.13 -5.43
N PRO A 4 -7.03 -4.91 -6.02
CA PRO A 4 -6.12 -3.83 -5.62
C PRO A 4 -6.59 -2.44 -6.05
N ALA A 5 -7.57 -2.37 -6.95
CA ALA A 5 -8.16 -1.11 -7.39
C ALA A 5 -9.27 -0.60 -6.44
N SER A 6 -9.81 -1.47 -5.58
CA SER A 6 -10.63 -1.07 -4.43
C SER A 6 -9.72 -0.59 -3.30
N ILE A 7 -10.29 -0.16 -2.16
CA ILE A 7 -9.47 0.27 -1.00
C ILE A 7 -8.45 -0.81 -0.69
N PRO A 8 -7.14 -0.55 -0.88
CA PRO A 8 -6.10 -1.56 -0.74
C PRO A 8 -6.09 -2.09 0.69
N ARG A 9 -6.19 -3.39 0.81
CA ARG A 9 -6.03 -4.08 2.09
C ARG A 9 -4.73 -4.86 2.06
N TRP A 10 -4.00 -4.84 3.14
CA TRP A 10 -3.02 -5.84 3.42
C TRP A 10 -3.70 -7.22 3.32
N PRO A 11 -3.17 -8.22 2.66
CA PRO A 11 -1.85 -8.39 2.04
C PRO A 11 -1.82 -8.08 0.53
N THR A 12 -2.89 -7.55 -0.05
CA THR A 12 -2.99 -7.35 -1.50
C THR A 12 -1.87 -6.45 -2.03
N SER A 13 -1.53 -5.39 -1.26
CA SER A 13 -0.56 -4.36 -1.65
C SER A 13 0.89 -4.63 -1.24
N GLY A 14 1.24 -5.81 -0.83
CA GLY A 14 2.62 -6.10 -0.41
C GLY A 14 3.00 -7.55 -0.67
N GLY A 15 2.02 -8.45 -0.73
CA GLY A 15 2.23 -9.86 -1.03
C GLY A 15 1.99 -10.17 -2.51
N ILE A 16 0.89 -9.65 -3.08
CA ILE A 16 0.40 -10.03 -4.41
C ILE A 16 0.87 -9.05 -5.48
N TYR A 17 0.68 -7.75 -5.25
CA TYR A 17 0.97 -6.70 -6.22
C TYR A 17 2.07 -5.77 -5.73
N GLU A 18 2.87 -5.27 -6.65
CA GLU A 18 4.02 -4.45 -6.35
C GLU A 18 3.95 -3.08 -7.06
N PRO A 19 4.58 -2.04 -6.47
CA PRO A 19 4.68 -0.71 -7.05
C PRO A 19 5.96 -0.55 -7.89
N LEU A 20 6.11 0.62 -8.51
CA LEU A 20 7.34 0.98 -9.22
C LEU A 20 8.51 1.21 -8.27
N TYR A 21 8.27 1.86 -7.14
CA TYR A 21 9.22 2.11 -6.06
C TYR A 21 8.57 1.85 -4.71
N ILE A 22 9.37 1.47 -3.72
CA ILE A 22 8.96 1.34 -2.32
C ILE A 22 9.62 2.46 -1.53
N TYR A 23 8.84 3.22 -0.76
CA TYR A 23 9.40 4.17 0.17
C TYR A 23 9.85 3.47 1.46
N ASN A 24 11.14 3.56 1.78
CA ASN A 24 11.69 3.08 3.04
C ASN A 24 11.65 4.22 4.08
N PRO A 25 10.72 4.19 5.03
CA PRO A 25 10.57 5.29 6.00
C PRO A 25 11.67 5.32 7.06
N VAL A 26 12.41 4.24 7.25
CA VAL A 26 13.53 4.17 8.22
C VAL A 26 14.75 4.91 7.66
N GLN A 27 15.04 4.69 6.39
CA GLN A 27 16.18 5.32 5.70
C GLN A 27 15.78 6.60 4.97
N THR A 28 14.47 6.92 4.93
CA THR A 28 13.91 8.11 4.26
C THR A 28 14.26 8.14 2.76
N GLU A 29 14.23 6.99 2.11
CA GLU A 29 14.65 6.84 0.72
C GLU A 29 13.63 6.06 -0.14
N TRP A 30 13.70 6.31 -1.45
CA TRP A 30 12.96 5.55 -2.46
C TRP A 30 13.80 4.39 -2.97
N VAL A 31 13.33 3.17 -2.74
CA VAL A 31 13.98 1.94 -3.21
C VAL A 31 13.40 1.56 -4.57
N PRO A 32 14.23 1.45 -5.64
CA PRO A 32 13.80 0.94 -6.93
C PRO A 32 13.22 -0.46 -6.83
N TRP A 33 12.02 -0.68 -7.44
CA TRP A 33 11.35 -1.97 -7.36
C TRP A 33 11.00 -2.49 -8.76
N LEU A 34 9.74 -2.37 -9.25
CA LEU A 34 9.39 -2.70 -10.63
C LEU A 34 9.95 -1.69 -11.65
N ALA A 35 10.30 -0.50 -11.23
CA ALA A 35 11.17 0.39 -11.99
C ALA A 35 12.59 0.37 -11.42
N THR A 36 13.59 0.54 -12.30
CA THR A 36 15.01 0.58 -11.94
C THR A 36 15.55 1.99 -11.82
N ASP A 37 14.95 2.93 -12.55
CA ASP A 37 15.40 4.31 -12.62
C ASP A 37 14.28 5.24 -13.06
N TYR A 38 14.43 6.55 -12.82
CA TYR A 38 13.56 7.59 -13.33
C TYR A 38 14.33 8.88 -13.64
N THR A 39 13.81 9.67 -14.58
CA THR A 39 14.38 10.96 -14.95
C THR A 39 13.30 12.00 -15.13
N TRP A 40 13.46 13.15 -14.46
CA TRP A 40 12.63 14.31 -14.71
C TRP A 40 13.08 15.04 -15.98
N GLN A 41 12.13 15.42 -16.80
CA GLN A 41 12.32 16.11 -18.09
C GLN A 41 11.37 17.30 -18.19
N ASP A 42 11.56 18.13 -19.22
CA ASP A 42 10.68 19.27 -19.54
C ASP A 42 10.38 20.14 -18.31
N ASN A 43 11.44 20.64 -17.65
CA ASN A 43 11.32 21.46 -16.45
C ASN A 43 10.41 20.86 -15.37
N ASN A 44 10.54 19.57 -15.12
CA ASN A 44 9.75 18.77 -14.16
C ASN A 44 8.25 18.64 -14.51
N LYS A 45 7.91 18.75 -15.80
CA LYS A 45 6.56 18.43 -16.29
C LYS A 45 6.44 17.01 -16.86
N LYS A 46 7.55 16.33 -17.04
CA LYS A 46 7.58 14.94 -17.49
C LYS A 46 8.45 14.08 -16.57
N LEU A 47 8.03 12.85 -16.38
CA LEU A 47 8.74 11.86 -15.60
C LEU A 47 8.84 10.58 -16.42
N LEU A 48 10.07 10.21 -16.80
CA LEU A 48 10.34 9.00 -17.54
C LEU A 48 10.84 7.92 -16.59
N PHE A 49 10.11 6.81 -16.46
CA PHE A 49 10.55 5.63 -15.72
C PHE A 49 11.18 4.59 -16.65
N THR A 50 12.23 3.94 -16.17
CA THR A 50 12.77 2.71 -16.76
C THR A 50 12.24 1.52 -16.00
N ILE A 51 11.49 0.65 -16.67
CA ILE A 51 10.85 -0.53 -16.09
C ILE A 51 11.84 -1.69 -16.08
N ARG A 52 11.83 -2.46 -15.01
CA ARG A 52 12.70 -3.62 -14.81
C ARG A 52 12.38 -4.70 -15.85
N SER A 53 13.40 -5.11 -16.60
CA SER A 53 13.29 -6.20 -17.57
C SER A 53 13.30 -7.56 -16.87
N GLY A 54 12.64 -8.56 -17.49
CA GLY A 54 12.64 -9.94 -17.00
C GLY A 54 11.66 -10.23 -15.87
N VAL A 55 10.89 -9.25 -15.40
CA VAL A 55 9.80 -9.47 -14.46
C VAL A 55 8.65 -10.16 -15.19
N GLN A 56 8.06 -11.16 -14.53
CA GLN A 56 6.88 -11.87 -15.01
C GLN A 56 5.75 -11.76 -14.01
N TRP A 57 4.54 -11.74 -14.51
CA TRP A 57 3.34 -12.01 -13.72
C TRP A 57 3.33 -13.46 -13.23
N SER A 58 2.59 -13.76 -12.17
CA SER A 58 2.53 -15.12 -11.61
C SER A 58 1.96 -16.16 -12.57
N ASP A 59 1.28 -15.75 -13.64
CA ASP A 59 0.83 -16.61 -14.74
C ASP A 59 1.87 -16.79 -15.85
N GLY A 60 3.09 -16.27 -15.67
CA GLY A 60 4.21 -16.41 -16.59
C GLY A 60 4.25 -15.39 -17.73
N LYS A 61 3.26 -14.49 -17.86
CA LYS A 61 3.30 -13.43 -18.87
C LYS A 61 4.28 -12.33 -18.48
N PRO A 62 4.93 -11.67 -19.45
CA PRO A 62 5.87 -10.59 -19.17
C PRO A 62 5.15 -9.37 -18.57
N PHE A 63 5.77 -8.78 -17.56
CA PHE A 63 5.42 -7.44 -17.06
C PHE A 63 6.13 -6.39 -17.89
N THR A 64 5.43 -5.37 -18.34
CA THR A 64 5.95 -4.32 -19.22
C THR A 64 5.44 -2.93 -18.83
N ALA A 65 6.01 -1.90 -19.46
CA ALA A 65 5.55 -0.52 -19.37
C ALA A 65 4.07 -0.34 -19.79
N HIS A 66 3.55 -1.23 -20.63
CA HIS A 66 2.15 -1.21 -21.05
C HIS A 66 1.18 -1.52 -19.88
N ASP A 67 1.60 -2.35 -18.90
CA ASP A 67 0.81 -2.63 -17.70
C ASP A 67 0.74 -1.38 -16.80
N VAL A 68 1.87 -0.66 -16.71
CA VAL A 68 1.94 0.60 -15.96
C VAL A 68 1.01 1.65 -16.57
N ALA A 69 1.16 1.92 -17.86
CA ALA A 69 0.31 2.87 -18.57
C ALA A 69 -1.18 2.48 -18.47
N TYR A 70 -1.49 1.20 -18.63
CA TYR A 70 -2.86 0.70 -18.49
C TYR A 70 -3.42 0.95 -17.09
N THR A 71 -2.64 0.69 -16.04
CA THR A 71 -3.06 0.90 -14.64
C THR A 71 -3.54 2.33 -14.39
N PHE A 72 -2.78 3.32 -14.87
CA PHE A 72 -3.15 4.73 -14.71
C PHE A 72 -4.33 5.11 -15.61
N ASN A 73 -4.36 4.66 -16.87
CA ASN A 73 -5.43 4.97 -17.80
C ASN A 73 -6.77 4.33 -17.40
N LEU A 74 -6.75 3.17 -16.72
CA LEU A 74 -7.93 2.58 -16.12
C LEU A 74 -8.55 3.52 -15.07
N LYS A 75 -7.73 4.16 -14.24
CA LYS A 75 -8.17 5.14 -13.24
C LYS A 75 -8.73 6.41 -13.86
N LYS A 76 -8.22 6.82 -15.04
CA LYS A 76 -8.81 7.92 -15.82
C LYS A 76 -10.22 7.58 -16.30
N LYS A 77 -10.39 6.35 -16.79
CA LYS A 77 -11.67 5.84 -17.26
C LYS A 77 -12.67 5.62 -16.10
N TYR A 78 -12.18 5.21 -14.93
CA TYR A 78 -12.98 4.94 -13.73
C TYR A 78 -12.47 5.78 -12.54
N PRO A 79 -12.91 7.05 -12.41
CA PRO A 79 -12.39 7.96 -11.37
C PRO A 79 -12.55 7.45 -9.94
N ALA A 80 -13.52 6.57 -9.68
CA ALA A 80 -13.69 5.94 -8.36
C ALA A 80 -12.49 5.07 -7.94
N LEU A 81 -11.65 4.63 -8.89
CA LEU A 81 -10.41 3.91 -8.64
C LEU A 81 -9.22 4.84 -8.34
N ASP A 82 -9.32 6.14 -8.67
CA ASP A 82 -8.25 7.11 -8.43
C ASP A 82 -8.33 7.73 -7.04
N THR A 83 -8.18 6.90 -6.02
CA THR A 83 -8.28 7.29 -4.61
C THR A 83 -7.22 8.30 -4.17
N ARG A 84 -6.14 8.43 -4.94
CA ARG A 84 -5.06 9.40 -4.72
C ARG A 84 -5.24 10.69 -5.54
N ASN A 85 -6.34 10.79 -6.30
CA ASN A 85 -6.61 11.93 -7.20
C ASN A 85 -5.43 12.25 -8.13
N SER A 86 -4.81 11.20 -8.67
CA SER A 86 -3.62 11.32 -9.53
C SER A 86 -3.92 12.11 -10.79
N TRP A 87 -5.10 11.92 -11.38
CA TRP A 87 -5.53 12.66 -12.57
C TRP A 87 -5.86 14.14 -12.32
N GLY A 88 -5.84 14.59 -11.09
CA GLY A 88 -5.86 16.02 -10.74
C GLY A 88 -4.57 16.77 -11.11
N PHE A 89 -3.45 16.06 -11.31
CA PHE A 89 -2.17 16.64 -11.70
C PHE A 89 -1.53 15.94 -12.92
N LEU A 90 -2.03 14.79 -13.36
CA LEU A 90 -1.58 14.10 -14.57
C LEU A 90 -2.28 14.65 -15.81
N GLU A 91 -1.55 14.65 -16.93
CA GLU A 91 -2.05 14.90 -18.28
C GLU A 91 -2.14 13.60 -19.08
N SER A 92 -1.04 12.83 -19.13
CA SER A 92 -1.00 11.51 -19.77
C SER A 92 -0.04 10.56 -19.06
N VAL A 93 -0.24 9.24 -19.32
CA VAL A 93 0.69 8.16 -18.94
C VAL A 93 0.76 7.20 -20.11
N ASP A 94 1.92 7.14 -20.75
CA ASP A 94 2.13 6.45 -22.00
C ASP A 94 3.32 5.50 -21.95
N ALA A 95 3.15 4.27 -22.45
CA ALA A 95 4.25 3.36 -22.67
C ALA A 95 4.99 3.76 -23.96
N VAL A 96 6.21 4.23 -23.83
CA VAL A 96 7.07 4.63 -24.95
C VAL A 96 7.74 3.43 -25.62
N SER A 97 7.98 2.40 -24.81
CA SER A 97 8.47 1.07 -25.22
C SER A 97 8.06 0.05 -24.16
N ASP A 98 8.42 -1.23 -24.33
CA ASP A 98 8.15 -2.28 -23.33
C ASP A 98 8.81 -1.98 -21.96
N THR A 99 9.87 -1.17 -21.96
CA THR A 99 10.66 -0.86 -20.75
C THR A 99 10.64 0.60 -20.35
N LYS A 100 9.88 1.47 -21.02
CA LYS A 100 9.83 2.90 -20.69
C LYS A 100 8.41 3.42 -20.64
N VAL A 101 8.09 4.12 -19.54
CA VAL A 101 6.83 4.83 -19.33
C VAL A 101 7.12 6.31 -19.16
N GLU A 102 6.47 7.13 -19.97
CA GLU A 102 6.43 8.59 -19.82
C GLU A 102 5.15 8.99 -19.08
N VAL A 103 5.32 9.78 -18.02
CA VAL A 103 4.22 10.38 -17.25
C VAL A 103 4.28 11.88 -17.45
N SER A 104 3.27 12.48 -18.09
CA SER A 104 3.16 13.91 -18.28
C SER A 104 2.24 14.54 -17.25
N PHE A 105 2.63 15.73 -16.78
CA PHE A 105 1.92 16.51 -15.76
C PHE A 105 1.28 17.74 -16.39
N ASN A 106 0.05 18.07 -16.01
CA ASN A 106 -0.64 19.30 -16.45
C ASN A 106 -0.03 20.57 -15.83
N ARG A 107 0.80 20.42 -14.79
CA ARG A 107 1.58 21.47 -14.13
C ARG A 107 2.82 20.86 -13.48
N VAL A 108 3.80 21.69 -13.11
CA VAL A 108 4.92 21.23 -12.28
C VAL A 108 4.37 20.79 -10.91
N TYR A 109 4.54 19.50 -10.59
CA TYR A 109 4.06 18.92 -9.31
C TYR A 109 4.96 17.78 -8.85
N VAL A 110 6.14 18.13 -8.34
CA VAL A 110 7.14 17.16 -7.85
C VAL A 110 6.61 16.24 -6.74
N PRO A 111 5.73 16.68 -5.79
CA PRO A 111 5.12 15.77 -4.81
C PRO A 111 4.29 14.64 -5.41
N GLY A 112 3.87 14.75 -6.66
CA GLY A 112 3.18 13.70 -7.41
C GLY A 112 4.00 12.44 -7.61
N PHE A 113 5.35 12.52 -7.50
CA PHE A 113 6.24 11.35 -7.63
C PHE A 113 5.80 10.20 -6.71
N GLY A 114 5.58 10.46 -5.43
CA GLY A 114 5.18 9.41 -4.48
C GLY A 114 3.86 8.75 -4.84
N ALA A 115 2.88 9.52 -5.32
CA ALA A 115 1.59 8.97 -5.74
C ALA A 115 1.72 8.03 -6.95
N ILE A 116 2.68 8.31 -7.84
CA ILE A 116 2.98 7.49 -9.02
C ILE A 116 3.86 6.30 -8.64
N ALA A 117 4.93 6.54 -7.91
CA ALA A 117 5.95 5.56 -7.55
C ALA A 117 5.37 4.39 -6.72
N GLU A 118 4.49 4.69 -5.77
CA GLU A 118 3.82 3.68 -4.92
C GLU A 118 2.53 3.12 -5.54
N GLN A 119 2.20 3.48 -6.77
CA GLN A 119 1.03 2.92 -7.42
C GLN A 119 1.25 1.43 -7.68
N ILE A 120 0.38 0.62 -7.13
CA ILE A 120 0.33 -0.82 -7.38
C ILE A 120 -0.08 -1.04 -8.83
N ILE A 121 0.69 -1.86 -9.55
CA ILE A 121 0.46 -2.14 -10.96
C ILE A 121 -0.38 -3.41 -11.11
N ILE A 122 -1.31 -3.40 -12.06
CA ILE A 122 -2.21 -4.51 -12.38
C ILE A 122 -1.94 -5.08 -13.76
N PRO A 123 -2.19 -6.39 -14.00
CA PRO A 123 -1.94 -7.03 -15.28
C PRO A 123 -2.96 -6.60 -16.34
N LYS A 124 -2.50 -5.82 -17.33
CA LYS A 124 -3.35 -5.35 -18.44
C LYS A 124 -4.14 -6.47 -19.10
N HIS A 125 -3.50 -7.61 -19.35
CA HIS A 125 -4.09 -8.72 -20.10
C HIS A 125 -5.29 -9.40 -19.41
N ILE A 126 -5.45 -9.18 -18.10
CA ILE A 126 -6.61 -9.65 -17.35
C ILE A 126 -7.65 -8.53 -17.23
N TRP A 127 -7.19 -7.36 -16.82
CA TRP A 127 -8.07 -6.26 -16.47
C TRP A 127 -8.74 -5.59 -17.66
N ILE A 128 -8.18 -5.73 -18.86
CA ILE A 128 -8.77 -5.18 -20.09
C ILE A 128 -10.05 -5.92 -20.52
N GLU A 129 -10.17 -7.19 -20.12
CA GLU A 129 -11.31 -8.06 -20.44
C GLU A 129 -12.48 -7.89 -19.45
N LEU A 130 -12.32 -7.06 -18.42
CA LEU A 130 -13.36 -6.87 -17.40
C LEU A 130 -14.41 -5.85 -17.85
N ASP A 131 -15.69 -6.24 -17.77
CA ASP A 131 -16.82 -5.34 -18.01
C ASP A 131 -16.88 -4.23 -16.94
N ASP A 132 -16.71 -4.59 -15.67
CA ASP A 132 -16.75 -3.66 -14.54
C ASP A 132 -15.63 -3.94 -13.54
N PRO A 133 -14.51 -3.22 -13.65
CA PRO A 133 -13.36 -3.40 -12.74
C PRO A 133 -13.66 -2.98 -11.29
N LEU A 134 -14.71 -2.17 -11.05
CA LEU A 134 -15.12 -1.78 -9.70
C LEU A 134 -15.76 -2.94 -8.93
N LYS A 135 -16.45 -3.83 -9.64
CA LYS A 135 -17.14 -5.00 -9.05
C LYS A 135 -16.31 -6.28 -9.07
N PHE A 136 -15.15 -6.25 -9.71
CA PHE A 136 -14.28 -7.42 -9.82
C PHE A 136 -13.77 -7.85 -8.45
N SER A 137 -14.13 -9.04 -7.99
CA SER A 137 -13.69 -9.58 -6.69
C SER A 137 -12.25 -10.07 -6.66
N ASN A 138 -11.68 -10.36 -7.85
CA ASN A 138 -10.34 -10.87 -8.05
C ASN A 138 -10.02 -12.12 -7.20
N PRO A 139 -10.77 -13.21 -7.37
CA PRO A 139 -10.62 -14.39 -6.51
C PRO A 139 -9.29 -15.12 -6.71
N ASN A 140 -8.74 -15.06 -7.93
CA ASN A 140 -7.48 -15.68 -8.32
C ASN A 140 -6.54 -14.57 -8.85
N PRO A 141 -5.89 -13.82 -7.96
CA PRO A 141 -5.09 -12.67 -8.36
C PRO A 141 -3.83 -13.11 -9.11
N VAL A 142 -3.54 -12.41 -10.20
CA VAL A 142 -2.27 -12.51 -10.92
C VAL A 142 -1.46 -11.26 -10.60
N GLY A 143 -0.33 -11.44 -9.94
CA GLY A 143 0.53 -10.36 -9.45
C GLY A 143 2.01 -10.61 -9.75
N THR A 144 2.83 -9.60 -9.52
CA THR A 144 4.30 -9.71 -9.60
C THR A 144 4.92 -10.03 -8.26
N GLY A 145 4.14 -9.96 -7.18
CA GLY A 145 4.62 -10.05 -5.80
C GLY A 145 5.08 -11.45 -5.38
N PRO A 146 5.71 -11.54 -4.20
CA PRO A 146 6.29 -12.78 -3.71
C PRO A 146 5.26 -13.83 -3.25
N PHE A 147 4.00 -13.45 -2.98
CA PHE A 147 2.95 -14.33 -2.47
C PHE A 147 1.66 -14.12 -3.24
N THR A 148 1.45 -14.90 -4.28
CA THR A 148 0.31 -14.74 -5.20
C THR A 148 -0.68 -15.90 -5.17
N GLU A 149 -0.32 -17.03 -4.57
CA GLU A 149 -1.21 -18.18 -4.47
C GLU A 149 -2.19 -18.00 -3.29
N VAL A 150 -3.49 -17.94 -3.55
CA VAL A 150 -4.51 -17.82 -2.51
C VAL A 150 -4.87 -19.20 -1.99
N LEU A 151 -4.24 -19.61 -0.87
CA LEU A 151 -4.46 -20.92 -0.23
C LEU A 151 -5.76 -20.92 0.59
N ARG A 152 -6.04 -19.81 1.27
CA ARG A 152 -7.25 -19.63 2.06
C ARG A 152 -7.65 -18.14 2.09
N PHE A 153 -8.93 -17.87 1.95
CA PHE A 153 -9.45 -16.52 2.05
C PHE A 153 -10.86 -16.53 2.62
N ASN A 154 -10.99 -16.32 3.91
CA ASN A 154 -12.26 -16.21 4.61
C ASN A 154 -12.21 -15.15 5.71
N SER A 155 -13.29 -14.98 6.47
CA SER A 155 -13.37 -13.96 7.54
C SER A 155 -12.43 -14.20 8.72
N GLN A 156 -11.93 -15.42 8.90
CA GLN A 156 -11.09 -15.79 10.03
C GLN A 156 -9.60 -15.79 9.72
N VAL A 157 -9.25 -16.09 8.46
CA VAL A 157 -7.85 -16.20 8.06
C VAL A 157 -7.67 -15.97 6.57
N TRP A 158 -6.59 -15.29 6.22
CA TRP A 158 -6.04 -15.22 4.87
C TRP A 158 -4.71 -15.94 4.85
N GLU A 159 -4.50 -16.75 3.84
CA GLU A 159 -3.29 -17.55 3.69
C GLU A 159 -2.84 -17.46 2.22
N LEU A 160 -1.64 -16.93 2.03
CA LEU A 160 -1.03 -16.75 0.72
C LEU A 160 0.21 -17.61 0.60
N GLY A 161 0.28 -18.41 -0.45
CA GLY A 161 1.43 -19.20 -0.81
C GLY A 161 2.41 -18.42 -1.68
N LYS A 162 3.61 -18.94 -1.74
CA LYS A 162 4.75 -18.40 -2.46
C LYS A 162 4.51 -18.36 -3.97
N ASN A 163 4.92 -17.27 -4.59
CA ASN A 163 5.03 -17.16 -6.04
C ASN A 163 6.30 -17.87 -6.52
N SER A 164 6.15 -19.01 -7.18
CA SER A 164 7.28 -19.78 -7.73
C SER A 164 8.03 -19.07 -8.86
N ASN A 165 7.36 -18.10 -9.51
CA ASN A 165 7.91 -17.28 -10.60
C ASN A 165 8.36 -15.91 -10.14
N TYR A 166 8.64 -15.73 -8.82
CA TYR A 166 9.03 -14.43 -8.32
C TYR A 166 10.33 -13.94 -8.95
N TRP A 167 10.35 -12.69 -9.39
CA TRP A 167 11.44 -12.09 -10.16
C TRP A 167 12.76 -11.91 -9.40
N GLN A 168 12.75 -11.96 -8.05
CA GLN A 168 13.98 -11.96 -7.25
C GLN A 168 14.44 -13.40 -7.00
N PRO A 169 15.60 -13.82 -7.54
CA PRO A 169 16.07 -15.20 -7.39
C PRO A 169 16.24 -15.61 -5.92
N GLY A 170 15.77 -16.81 -5.58
CA GLY A 170 15.87 -17.36 -4.23
C GLY A 170 14.89 -16.76 -3.21
N LYS A 171 14.02 -15.85 -3.62
CA LYS A 171 13.00 -15.23 -2.75
C LYS A 171 11.59 -15.65 -3.19
N PRO A 172 10.60 -15.53 -2.29
CA PRO A 172 10.75 -15.31 -0.84
C PRO A 172 11.37 -16.54 -0.15
N HIS A 173 11.99 -16.34 1.02
CA HIS A 173 12.60 -17.43 1.81
C HIS A 173 11.54 -18.24 2.59
N ILE A 174 10.38 -17.64 2.87
CA ILE A 174 9.26 -18.29 3.54
C ILE A 174 8.26 -18.82 2.52
N GLU A 175 7.59 -19.92 2.87
CA GLU A 175 6.70 -20.63 1.92
C GLU A 175 5.31 -19.99 1.86
N LYS A 176 4.85 -19.38 2.98
CA LYS A 176 3.51 -18.78 3.05
C LYS A 176 3.40 -17.69 4.09
N LEU A 177 2.43 -16.80 3.87
CA LEU A 177 1.97 -15.80 4.82
C LEU A 177 0.60 -16.19 5.35
N ILE A 178 0.43 -16.12 6.68
CA ILE A 178 -0.85 -16.41 7.34
C ILE A 178 -1.27 -15.15 8.10
N PHE A 179 -2.47 -14.65 7.81
CA PHE A 179 -3.06 -13.47 8.43
C PHE A 179 -4.33 -13.87 9.21
N PRO A 180 -4.21 -14.31 10.47
CA PRO A 180 -5.38 -14.60 11.29
C PRO A 180 -6.08 -13.28 11.69
N THR A 181 -7.41 -13.34 11.78
CA THR A 181 -8.21 -12.20 12.23
C THR A 181 -8.29 -12.20 13.75
N HIS A 182 -7.97 -11.07 14.37
CA HIS A 182 -8.16 -10.80 15.78
C HIS A 182 -9.20 -9.70 15.96
N SER A 183 -10.03 -9.79 16.99
CA SER A 183 -11.10 -8.82 17.21
C SER A 183 -10.64 -7.54 17.91
N ASN A 184 -9.49 -7.58 18.60
CA ASN A 184 -8.93 -6.43 19.31
C ASN A 184 -7.42 -6.56 19.53
N ASN A 185 -6.79 -5.48 20.02
CA ASN A 185 -5.36 -5.44 20.31
C ASN A 185 -4.92 -6.39 21.41
N GLU A 186 -5.78 -6.68 22.39
CA GLU A 186 -5.46 -7.60 23.50
C GLU A 186 -5.25 -9.02 23.01
N GLN A 187 -6.14 -9.51 22.14
CA GLN A 187 -5.98 -10.83 21.51
C GLN A 187 -4.73 -10.87 20.61
N THR A 188 -4.44 -9.80 19.88
CA THR A 188 -3.23 -9.70 19.09
C THR A 188 -1.99 -9.76 19.99
N THR A 189 -1.96 -9.01 21.07
CA THR A 189 -0.86 -9.00 22.05
C THR A 189 -0.63 -10.37 22.67
N LEU A 190 -1.70 -11.06 23.09
CA LEU A 190 -1.60 -12.42 23.62
C LEU A 190 -1.07 -13.42 22.58
N SER A 191 -1.44 -13.25 21.32
CA SER A 191 -0.95 -14.09 20.22
C SER A 191 0.53 -13.87 19.93
N LEU A 192 1.01 -12.61 20.01
CA LEU A 192 2.45 -12.28 19.93
C LEU A 192 3.22 -12.89 21.10
N LEU A 193 2.77 -12.66 22.34
CA LEU A 193 3.40 -13.18 23.56
C LEU A 193 3.45 -14.71 23.61
N SER A 194 2.50 -15.39 23.01
CA SER A 194 2.46 -16.86 22.94
C SER A 194 3.17 -17.45 21.72
N GLY A 195 3.83 -16.63 20.89
CA GLY A 195 4.52 -17.08 19.68
C GLY A 195 3.59 -17.60 18.59
N LYS A 196 2.29 -17.26 18.62
CA LYS A 196 1.33 -17.60 17.57
C LYS A 196 1.33 -16.60 16.41
N LEU A 197 1.92 -15.44 16.61
CA LEU A 197 2.17 -14.42 15.59
C LEU A 197 3.64 -14.03 15.64
N ASP A 198 4.24 -13.90 14.47
CA ASP A 198 5.61 -13.43 14.31
C ASP A 198 5.65 -11.90 14.22
N TRP A 199 4.59 -11.27 13.73
CA TRP A 199 4.50 -9.83 13.54
C TRP A 199 3.05 -9.34 13.58
N ALA A 200 2.84 -8.16 14.14
CA ALA A 200 1.54 -7.48 14.09
C ALA A 200 1.68 -5.96 14.13
N GLY A 201 0.73 -5.26 13.49
CA GLY A 201 0.47 -3.85 13.71
C GLY A 201 -0.58 -3.69 14.80
N ALA A 202 -0.16 -3.56 16.05
CA ALA A 202 -1.05 -3.42 17.19
C ALA A 202 -0.59 -2.29 18.12
N PHE A 203 -1.54 -1.65 18.79
CA PHE A 203 -1.24 -0.74 19.88
C PHE A 203 -1.12 -1.54 21.18
N ILE A 204 0.06 -1.50 21.80
CA ILE A 204 0.33 -2.18 23.08
C ILE A 204 0.71 -1.09 24.11
N PRO A 205 -0.14 -0.79 25.09
CA PRO A 205 0.19 0.16 26.15
C PRO A 205 1.43 -0.30 26.95
N ALA A 206 2.32 0.63 27.31
CA ALA A 206 3.57 0.33 28.02
C ALA A 206 4.31 -0.87 27.39
N ILE A 207 4.58 -0.78 26.10
CA ILE A 207 5.07 -1.87 25.25
C ILE A 207 6.35 -2.52 25.77
N GLU A 208 7.24 -1.73 26.39
CA GLU A 208 8.46 -2.24 27.01
C GLU A 208 8.12 -3.28 28.06
N ARG A 209 7.29 -2.93 29.04
CA ARG A 209 6.93 -3.78 30.17
C ARG A 209 6.05 -4.96 29.76
N ILE A 210 5.12 -4.75 28.84
CA ILE A 210 4.12 -5.76 28.46
C ILE A 210 4.67 -6.75 27.46
N PHE A 211 5.56 -6.32 26.57
CA PHE A 211 6.04 -7.13 25.46
C PHE A 211 7.56 -7.32 25.47
N VAL A 212 8.37 -6.24 25.43
CA VAL A 212 9.81 -6.34 25.29
C VAL A 212 10.48 -7.02 26.49
N ASP A 213 10.14 -6.61 27.72
CA ASP A 213 10.73 -7.18 28.95
C ASP A 213 10.39 -8.66 29.16
N LYS A 214 9.44 -9.23 28.41
CA LYS A 214 9.09 -10.67 28.50
C LYS A 214 10.09 -11.55 27.78
N ASP A 215 10.71 -11.03 26.71
CA ASP A 215 11.76 -11.70 25.96
C ASP A 215 12.58 -10.64 25.19
N PRO A 216 13.52 -9.94 25.86
CA PRO A 216 14.27 -8.83 25.26
C PRO A 216 15.14 -9.24 24.07
N GLU A 217 15.45 -10.55 23.95
CA GLU A 217 16.25 -11.07 22.84
C GLU A 217 15.43 -11.18 21.54
N HIS A 218 14.13 -11.49 21.65
CA HIS A 218 13.30 -11.77 20.46
C HIS A 218 12.13 -10.80 20.30
N HIS A 219 11.72 -10.09 21.35
CA HIS A 219 10.62 -9.15 21.27
C HIS A 219 11.12 -7.76 20.95
N HIS A 220 10.85 -7.31 19.72
CA HIS A 220 11.21 -6.00 19.24
C HIS A 220 9.98 -5.24 18.76
N TYR A 221 10.03 -3.91 18.83
CA TYR A 221 9.03 -3.08 18.22
C TYR A 221 9.65 -1.94 17.41
N TRP A 222 8.89 -1.42 16.50
CA TRP A 222 9.28 -0.31 15.67
C TRP A 222 8.09 0.61 15.48
N PHE A 223 8.31 1.88 15.70
CA PHE A 223 7.36 2.93 15.36
C PHE A 223 7.83 3.67 14.13
N ARG A 224 6.92 3.81 13.21
CA ARG A 224 7.13 4.64 12.04
C ARG A 224 7.25 6.10 12.49
N ASP A 225 8.36 6.76 12.21
CA ASP A 225 8.52 8.20 12.40
C ASP A 225 7.81 8.95 11.26
N THR A 226 6.49 8.98 11.33
CA THR A 226 5.63 9.50 10.26
C THR A 226 4.92 10.76 10.63
N GLY A 227 5.19 11.33 11.82
CA GLY A 227 4.42 12.48 12.30
C GLY A 227 2.91 12.19 12.39
N TYR A 228 2.52 10.94 12.62
CA TYR A 228 1.11 10.61 12.83
C TYR A 228 0.58 11.38 14.03
N SER A 229 -0.42 12.21 13.76
CA SER A 229 -1.19 12.86 14.82
C SER A 229 -2.50 12.13 15.01
N THR A 230 -2.92 11.99 16.25
CA THR A 230 -4.27 11.53 16.57
C THR A 230 -5.24 12.68 16.32
N PHE A 231 -6.26 12.45 15.51
CA PHE A 231 -7.24 13.46 15.14
C PHE A 231 -8.62 13.11 15.67
N LEU A 232 -9.29 14.11 16.25
CA LEU A 232 -10.73 14.06 16.45
C LEU A 232 -11.42 14.62 15.21
N HIS A 233 -12.03 13.72 14.41
CA HIS A 233 -12.79 14.12 13.23
C HIS A 233 -14.22 14.51 13.61
N THR A 234 -14.62 15.72 13.27
CA THR A 234 -15.97 16.21 13.50
C THR A 234 -16.83 16.08 12.23
N ASN A 235 -18.06 15.60 12.38
CA ASN A 235 -19.03 15.59 11.29
C ASN A 235 -19.60 16.99 11.08
N ASN A 236 -19.08 17.73 10.10
CA ASN A 236 -19.52 19.10 9.80
C ASN A 236 -20.96 19.21 9.24
N LYS A 237 -21.62 18.08 8.96
CA LYS A 237 -23.05 18.05 8.62
C LYS A 237 -23.95 18.10 9.87
N ASN A 238 -23.39 17.83 11.05
CA ASN A 238 -24.11 18.03 12.31
C ASN A 238 -24.23 19.55 12.57
N PRO A 239 -25.43 20.08 12.85
CA PRO A 239 -25.65 21.52 13.05
C PRO A 239 -24.74 22.14 14.12
N ASP A 240 -24.55 21.46 15.25
CA ASP A 240 -23.71 21.94 16.35
C ASP A 240 -22.23 21.96 15.96
N LEU A 241 -21.76 20.90 15.26
CA LEU A 241 -20.37 20.76 14.84
C LEU A 241 -20.05 21.52 13.54
N SER A 242 -21.04 22.03 12.82
CA SER A 242 -20.86 22.92 11.67
C SER A 242 -20.26 24.28 12.07
N ASN A 243 -20.53 24.72 13.30
CA ASN A 243 -19.99 25.96 13.83
C ASN A 243 -18.50 25.82 14.16
N VAL A 244 -17.66 26.64 13.52
CA VAL A 244 -16.21 26.62 13.72
C VAL A 244 -15.80 26.91 15.15
N ASN A 245 -16.55 27.76 15.87
CA ASN A 245 -16.22 28.13 17.25
C ASN A 245 -16.47 26.95 18.21
N VAL A 246 -17.49 26.13 17.95
CA VAL A 246 -17.71 24.88 18.71
C VAL A 246 -16.54 23.92 18.52
N ARG A 247 -16.07 23.73 17.29
CA ARG A 247 -14.91 22.87 17.02
C ARG A 247 -13.63 23.38 17.68
N LYS A 248 -13.41 24.72 17.67
CA LYS A 248 -12.29 25.35 18.38
C LYS A 248 -12.41 25.16 19.89
N ALA A 249 -13.60 25.34 20.46
CA ALA A 249 -13.84 25.12 21.88
C ALA A 249 -13.51 23.68 22.29
N ILE A 250 -13.94 22.69 21.52
CA ILE A 250 -13.57 21.28 21.74
C ILE A 250 -12.04 21.11 21.72
N SER A 251 -11.35 21.70 20.74
CA SER A 251 -9.89 21.62 20.65
C SER A 251 -9.16 22.24 21.85
N TYR A 252 -9.69 23.34 22.39
CA TYR A 252 -9.12 24.01 23.59
C TYR A 252 -9.46 23.27 24.90
N ALA A 253 -10.58 22.53 24.94
CA ALA A 253 -10.98 21.77 26.11
C ALA A 253 -10.18 20.47 26.29
N ILE A 254 -9.45 20.00 25.28
CA ILE A 254 -8.62 18.80 25.36
C ILE A 254 -7.32 19.14 26.08
N ASP A 255 -7.14 18.53 27.24
CA ASP A 255 -5.85 18.54 27.95
C ASP A 255 -4.88 17.60 27.23
N ARG A 256 -3.96 18.19 26.50
CA ARG A 256 -3.02 17.43 25.68
C ARG A 256 -1.89 16.79 26.47
N GLU A 257 -1.51 17.40 27.60
CA GLU A 257 -0.49 16.83 28.47
C GLU A 257 -1.03 15.59 29.18
N LEU A 258 -2.25 15.67 29.71
CA LEU A 258 -2.92 14.52 30.32
C LEU A 258 -3.16 13.40 29.30
N SER A 259 -3.51 13.75 28.06
CA SER A 259 -3.70 12.78 26.98
C SER A 259 -2.41 11.99 26.67
N LEU A 260 -1.26 12.65 26.70
CA LEU A 260 0.04 12.01 26.41
C LEU A 260 0.50 11.05 27.53
N ILE A 261 0.03 11.23 28.76
CA ILE A 261 0.36 10.33 29.89
C ILE A 261 -0.38 8.98 29.76
N HIS A 262 -1.50 8.95 29.05
CA HIS A 262 -2.38 7.78 28.95
C HIS A 262 -2.28 7.04 27.60
N ILE A 263 -1.48 7.55 26.68
CA ILE A 263 -1.14 6.96 25.40
C ILE A 263 0.28 6.39 25.47
#